data_6505db7e6a7c2399c9096197c68f490d
#
_entry.id   6505db7e6a7c2399c9096197c68f490d
#
_cell.length_a   1.000
_cell.length_b   1.000
_cell.length_c   1.000
_cell.angle_alpha   90.00
_cell.angle_beta   90.00
_cell.angle_gamma   90.00
#
_symmetry.space_group_name_H-M   'P 1'
#
loop_
_entity.id
_entity.type
_entity.pdbx_description
1 polymer ?
#
loop_
_entity_poly.entity_id
_entity_poly.type
_entity_poly.pdbx_seq_one_letter_code
_entity_poly.pdbx_strand_id
1 'polypeptide(L)'
;MRIMRIVLLGAPGSGKGTQSQLLVTAYGIPQISTGDLLREAVAKGTELGLRAKVAMDSGKLVDDATVLGMIRERIGQADAAKGFILDGFPRNIAQAQALEMLLKDLGTPLDAVVLLNLDLGVLFKRLTGRRICQVCGRVFNVYTSSQGAAAHSKECGDTHRLIQRPDDKEEVIGKCLEVYEAQTKPLIKYYEAAGLLRIVDADADVDTVFKSIERAVNR
;
A
#
# COMPACT_ATOMS: atom_id res chain seq x y z
N MET A 1 -9.30 -17.06 15.71
CA MET A 1 -8.54 -16.26 14.71
C MET A 1 -8.25 -14.91 15.36
N ARG A 2 -6.99 -14.46 15.41
CA ARG A 2 -6.63 -13.18 16.06
C ARG A 2 -7.14 -12.04 15.20
N ILE A 3 -7.80 -11.07 15.82
CA ILE A 3 -8.16 -9.80 15.17
C ILE A 3 -6.84 -9.06 14.90
N MET A 4 -6.61 -8.54 13.69
CA MET A 4 -5.38 -7.85 13.33
C MET A 4 -5.70 -6.61 12.48
N ARG A 5 -5.34 -5.44 13.00
CA ARG A 5 -5.53 -4.13 12.37
C ARG A 5 -4.20 -3.45 12.24
N ILE A 6 -3.64 -3.44 11.04
CA ILE A 6 -2.29 -2.94 10.81
C ILE A 6 -2.24 -1.89 9.71
N VAL A 7 -1.26 -1.02 9.83
CA VAL A 7 -0.84 -0.11 8.75
C VAL A 7 0.47 -0.64 8.18
N LEU A 8 0.56 -0.75 6.86
CA LEU A 8 1.84 -0.92 6.18
C LEU A 8 2.37 0.46 5.75
N LEU A 9 3.45 0.88 6.38
CA LEU A 9 4.17 2.11 6.09
C LEU A 9 5.41 1.81 5.25
N GLY A 10 5.85 2.77 4.44
CA GLY A 10 7.04 2.63 3.60
C GLY A 10 6.91 3.40 2.30
N ALA A 11 8.03 3.71 1.68
CA ALA A 11 8.08 4.45 0.43
C ALA A 11 7.36 3.73 -0.72
N PRO A 12 6.96 4.43 -1.78
CA PRO A 12 6.53 3.77 -3.02
C PRO A 12 7.59 2.74 -3.46
N GLY A 13 7.16 1.56 -3.90
CA GLY A 13 8.09 0.48 -4.30
C GLY A 13 8.66 -0.39 -3.17
N SER A 14 8.37 -0.11 -1.88
CA SER A 14 8.89 -0.91 -0.75
C SER A 14 8.30 -2.32 -0.63
N GLY A 15 7.27 -2.67 -1.42
CA GLY A 15 6.67 -4.00 -1.41
C GLY A 15 5.37 -4.13 -0.61
N LYS A 16 4.80 -3.02 -0.10
CA LYS A 16 3.55 -3.02 0.69
C LYS A 16 2.45 -3.85 0.06
N GLY A 17 2.12 -3.58 -1.20
CA GLY A 17 1.04 -4.30 -1.90
C GLY A 17 1.29 -5.81 -2.01
N THR A 18 2.53 -6.24 -2.28
CA THR A 18 2.90 -7.66 -2.34
C THR A 18 2.73 -8.32 -0.97
N GLN A 19 3.23 -7.68 0.08
CA GLN A 19 3.12 -8.19 1.44
C GLN A 19 1.68 -8.17 1.95
N SER A 20 0.89 -7.16 1.58
CA SER A 20 -0.55 -7.13 1.89
C SER A 20 -1.29 -8.34 1.32
N GLN A 21 -1.02 -8.73 0.08
CA GLN A 21 -1.68 -9.89 -0.54
C GLN A 21 -1.34 -11.20 0.18
N LEU A 22 -0.11 -11.37 0.63
CA LEU A 22 0.28 -12.53 1.43
C LEU A 22 -0.43 -12.53 2.79
N LEU A 23 -0.51 -11.37 3.45
CA LEU A 23 -1.22 -11.22 4.72
C LEU A 23 -2.73 -11.46 4.57
N VAL A 24 -3.35 -10.96 3.48
CA VAL A 24 -4.76 -11.26 3.15
C VAL A 24 -4.97 -12.77 3.06
N THR A 25 -4.10 -13.47 2.35
CA THR A 25 -4.18 -14.93 2.16
C THR A 25 -3.98 -15.68 3.48
N ALA A 26 -3.02 -15.25 4.30
CA ALA A 26 -2.67 -15.94 5.54
C ALA A 26 -3.69 -15.69 6.67
N TYR A 27 -4.23 -14.49 6.78
CA TYR A 27 -5.07 -14.07 7.91
C TYR A 27 -6.54 -13.88 7.57
N GLY A 28 -6.92 -13.88 6.29
CA GLY A 28 -8.32 -13.72 5.85
C GLY A 28 -8.91 -12.36 6.19
N ILE A 29 -8.07 -11.32 6.27
CA ILE A 29 -8.47 -9.92 6.51
C ILE A 29 -8.28 -9.09 5.25
N PRO A 30 -9.14 -8.10 4.95
CA PRO A 30 -9.03 -7.32 3.72
C PRO A 30 -7.85 -6.36 3.73
N GLN A 31 -7.24 -6.17 2.55
CA GLN A 31 -6.40 -5.04 2.25
C GLN A 31 -7.27 -3.82 1.88
N ILE A 32 -6.98 -2.69 2.48
CA ILE A 32 -7.58 -1.39 2.17
C ILE A 32 -6.46 -0.51 1.59
N SER A 33 -6.33 -0.55 0.28
CA SER A 33 -5.34 0.23 -0.47
C SER A 33 -5.98 1.50 -1.00
N THR A 34 -5.58 2.66 -0.47
CA THR A 34 -6.08 3.96 -0.97
C THR A 34 -5.73 4.18 -2.43
N GLY A 35 -4.54 3.72 -2.86
CA GLY A 35 -4.14 3.81 -4.26
C GLY A 35 -5.05 2.99 -5.19
N ASP A 36 -5.49 1.81 -4.76
CA ASP A 36 -6.38 0.97 -5.57
C ASP A 36 -7.82 1.51 -5.57
N LEU A 37 -8.32 1.97 -4.42
CA LEU A 37 -9.64 2.63 -4.34
C LEU A 37 -9.71 3.85 -5.25
N LEU A 38 -8.67 4.69 -5.26
CA LEU A 38 -8.61 5.86 -6.15
C LEU A 38 -8.50 5.45 -7.63
N ARG A 39 -7.70 4.44 -7.96
CA ARG A 39 -7.62 3.91 -9.35
C ARG A 39 -8.95 3.33 -9.82
N GLU A 40 -9.68 2.65 -8.95
CA GLU A 40 -11.01 2.13 -9.25
C GLU A 40 -12.00 3.28 -9.50
N ALA A 41 -11.96 4.34 -8.68
CA ALA A 41 -12.77 5.55 -8.88
C ALA A 41 -12.45 6.24 -10.22
N VAL A 42 -11.16 6.30 -10.59
CA VAL A 42 -10.71 6.81 -11.90
C VAL A 42 -11.26 5.95 -13.05
N ALA A 43 -11.17 4.63 -12.93
CA ALA A 43 -11.65 3.70 -13.96
C ALA A 43 -13.18 3.77 -14.15
N LYS A 44 -13.92 4.02 -13.07
CA LYS A 44 -15.37 4.21 -13.09
C LYS A 44 -15.79 5.60 -13.56
N GLY A 45 -14.86 6.54 -13.78
CA GLY A 45 -15.14 7.91 -14.21
C GLY A 45 -15.95 8.73 -13.19
N THR A 46 -15.89 8.42 -11.90
CA THR A 46 -16.60 9.19 -10.87
C THR A 46 -16.00 10.58 -10.72
N GLU A 47 -16.77 11.53 -10.16
CA GLU A 47 -16.25 12.88 -9.87
C GLU A 47 -15.00 12.84 -8.99
N LEU A 48 -15.01 11.98 -7.96
CA LEU A 48 -13.83 11.68 -7.15
C LEU A 48 -12.68 11.15 -7.99
N GLY A 49 -12.94 10.22 -8.90
CA GLY A 49 -11.95 9.64 -9.79
C GLY A 49 -11.29 10.68 -10.69
N LEU A 50 -12.05 11.61 -11.24
CA LEU A 50 -11.51 12.70 -12.08
C LEU A 50 -10.55 13.60 -11.30
N ARG A 51 -10.92 14.00 -10.07
CA ARG A 51 -10.04 14.78 -9.18
C ARG A 51 -8.80 13.98 -8.75
N ALA A 52 -8.99 12.72 -8.37
CA ALA A 52 -7.90 11.84 -7.96
C ALA A 52 -6.88 11.63 -9.08
N LYS A 53 -7.34 11.49 -10.33
CA LYS A 53 -6.47 11.30 -11.50
C LYS A 53 -5.45 12.44 -11.64
N VAL A 54 -5.88 13.69 -11.53
CA VAL A 54 -5.00 14.86 -11.65
C VAL A 54 -3.90 14.84 -10.57
N ALA A 55 -4.26 14.50 -9.33
CA ALA A 55 -3.29 14.40 -8.24
C ALA A 55 -2.31 13.24 -8.47
N MET A 56 -2.82 12.05 -8.81
CA MET A 56 -2.01 10.84 -9.03
C MET A 56 -1.04 10.98 -10.20
N ASP A 57 -1.49 11.52 -11.34
CA ASP A 57 -0.67 11.74 -12.54
C ASP A 57 0.45 12.77 -12.29
N SER A 58 0.27 13.66 -11.31
CA SER A 58 1.28 14.65 -10.88
C SER A 58 2.12 14.20 -9.67
N GLY A 59 1.91 12.99 -9.14
CA GLY A 59 2.60 12.47 -7.97
C GLY A 59 2.22 13.14 -6.64
N LYS A 60 1.11 13.90 -6.62
CA LYS A 60 0.58 14.58 -5.43
C LYS A 60 -0.39 13.68 -4.66
N LEU A 61 -0.69 14.06 -3.41
CA LEU A 61 -1.74 13.42 -2.62
C LEU A 61 -3.13 13.99 -2.98
N VAL A 62 -4.15 13.14 -2.89
CA VAL A 62 -5.55 13.55 -2.88
C VAL A 62 -5.88 14.17 -1.52
N ASP A 63 -6.87 15.05 -1.46
CA ASP A 63 -7.24 15.74 -0.22
C ASP A 63 -7.61 14.77 0.92
N ASP A 64 -7.20 15.15 2.14
CA ASP A 64 -7.28 14.29 3.31
C ASP A 64 -8.72 13.91 3.69
N ALA A 65 -9.68 14.84 3.55
CA ALA A 65 -11.06 14.59 3.90
C ALA A 65 -11.70 13.54 2.99
N THR A 66 -11.41 13.61 1.70
CA THR A 66 -11.86 12.62 0.72
C THR A 66 -11.31 11.24 1.02
N VAL A 67 -10.00 11.14 1.25
CA VAL A 67 -9.34 9.84 1.54
C VAL A 67 -9.86 9.26 2.86
N LEU A 68 -10.02 10.08 3.90
CA LEU A 68 -10.55 9.64 5.20
C LEU A 68 -12.00 9.13 5.08
N GLY A 69 -12.83 9.80 4.28
CA GLY A 69 -14.20 9.36 4.00
C GLY A 69 -14.24 7.96 3.36
N MET A 70 -13.39 7.73 2.36
CA MET A 70 -13.26 6.41 1.71
C MET A 70 -12.80 5.33 2.70
N ILE A 71 -11.83 5.63 3.56
CA ILE A 71 -11.32 4.71 4.58
C ILE A 71 -12.43 4.38 5.60
N ARG A 72 -13.17 5.39 6.09
CA ARG A 72 -14.30 5.19 7.01
C ARG A 72 -15.35 4.25 6.42
N GLU A 73 -15.77 4.48 5.19
CA GLU A 73 -16.74 3.65 4.48
C GLU A 73 -16.22 2.20 4.35
N ARG A 74 -14.98 2.04 3.94
CA ARG A 74 -14.38 0.71 3.71
C ARG A 74 -14.16 -0.09 4.99
N ILE A 75 -13.72 0.55 6.08
CA ILE A 75 -13.57 -0.11 7.40
C ILE A 75 -14.93 -0.53 7.96
N GLY A 76 -16.01 0.18 7.64
CA GLY A 76 -17.37 -0.15 8.07
C GLY A 76 -17.98 -1.39 7.40
N GLN A 77 -17.33 -1.97 6.38
CA GLN A 77 -17.83 -3.16 5.71
C GLN A 77 -17.63 -4.43 6.56
N ALA A 78 -18.53 -5.41 6.41
CA ALA A 78 -18.57 -6.61 7.24
C ALA A 78 -17.28 -7.45 7.21
N ASP A 79 -16.57 -7.47 6.08
CA ASP A 79 -15.31 -8.20 5.92
C ASP A 79 -14.15 -7.59 6.74
N ALA A 80 -14.21 -6.29 7.04
CA ALA A 80 -13.23 -5.59 7.87
C ALA A 80 -13.42 -5.77 9.38
N ALA A 81 -14.53 -6.34 9.81
CA ALA A 81 -14.84 -6.55 11.25
C ALA A 81 -13.80 -7.43 11.97
N LYS A 82 -13.18 -8.37 11.25
CA LYS A 82 -12.14 -9.28 11.78
C LYS A 82 -10.73 -8.70 11.73
N GLY A 83 -10.58 -7.47 11.28
CA GLY A 83 -9.30 -6.80 11.07
C GLY A 83 -9.13 -6.32 9.64
N PHE A 84 -8.05 -5.59 9.39
CA PHE A 84 -7.74 -5.02 8.07
C PHE A 84 -6.27 -4.63 7.97
N ILE A 85 -5.82 -4.46 6.74
CA ILE A 85 -4.50 -3.96 6.40
C ILE A 85 -4.68 -2.63 5.65
N LEU A 86 -4.23 -1.52 6.24
CA LEU A 86 -4.18 -0.24 5.55
C LEU A 86 -2.89 -0.14 4.72
N ASP A 87 -3.01 0.07 3.42
CA ASP A 87 -1.91 0.25 2.49
C ASP A 87 -2.01 1.62 1.80
N GLY A 88 -0.97 2.44 1.97
CA GLY A 88 -0.92 3.78 1.41
C GLY A 88 -1.75 4.82 2.16
N PHE A 89 -2.16 4.54 3.39
CA PHE A 89 -2.80 5.44 4.34
C PHE A 89 -2.43 5.04 5.77
N PRO A 90 -2.18 6.00 6.68
CA PRO A 90 -2.06 7.45 6.43
C PRO A 90 -0.77 7.82 5.68
N ARG A 91 -0.75 9.01 5.06
CA ARG A 91 0.42 9.55 4.34
C ARG A 91 0.97 10.83 4.94
N ASN A 92 0.29 11.41 5.93
CA ASN A 92 0.77 12.56 6.69
C ASN A 92 0.23 12.51 8.13
N ILE A 93 0.74 13.40 8.98
CA ILE A 93 0.38 13.44 10.42
C ILE A 93 -1.11 13.74 10.62
N ALA A 94 -1.70 14.65 9.83
CA ALA A 94 -3.11 14.98 9.96
C ALA A 94 -4.01 13.75 9.67
N GLN A 95 -3.68 12.99 8.64
CA GLN A 95 -4.35 11.72 8.34
C GLN A 95 -4.17 10.69 9.46
N ALA A 96 -2.99 10.60 10.08
CA ALA A 96 -2.74 9.67 11.18
C ALA A 96 -3.59 10.00 12.41
N GLN A 97 -3.66 11.28 12.77
CA GLN A 97 -4.50 11.75 13.88
C GLN A 97 -5.99 11.51 13.60
N ALA A 98 -6.45 11.79 12.36
CA ALA A 98 -7.82 11.56 11.97
C ALA A 98 -8.17 10.06 11.97
N LEU A 99 -7.24 9.19 11.54
CA LEU A 99 -7.39 7.73 11.63
C LEU A 99 -7.49 7.26 13.09
N GLU A 100 -6.64 7.77 13.96
CA GLU A 100 -6.65 7.42 15.39
C GLU A 100 -8.00 7.77 16.03
N MET A 101 -8.52 8.97 15.76
CA MET A 101 -9.85 9.39 16.24
C MET A 101 -10.95 8.46 15.68
N LEU A 102 -10.95 8.20 14.38
CA LEU A 102 -11.91 7.31 13.74
C LEU A 102 -11.91 5.91 14.36
N LEU A 103 -10.73 5.32 14.56
CA LEU A 103 -10.63 3.97 15.12
C LEU A 103 -10.97 3.92 16.60
N LYS A 104 -10.73 5.00 17.34
CA LYS A 104 -11.16 5.16 18.73
C LYS A 104 -12.70 5.19 18.82
N ASP A 105 -13.35 5.98 17.97
CA ASP A 105 -14.81 6.09 17.92
C ASP A 105 -15.47 4.73 17.56
N LEU A 106 -14.82 3.95 16.71
CA LEU A 106 -15.26 2.61 16.31
C LEU A 106 -14.89 1.53 17.34
N GLY A 107 -14.11 1.83 18.39
CA GLY A 107 -13.61 0.83 19.35
C GLY A 107 -12.65 -0.19 18.72
N THR A 108 -11.95 0.18 17.64
CA THR A 108 -11.11 -0.73 16.86
C THR A 108 -9.68 -0.18 16.68
N PRO A 109 -8.89 -0.02 17.75
CA PRO A 109 -7.55 0.56 17.67
C PRO A 109 -6.61 -0.28 16.79
N LEU A 110 -5.54 0.34 16.30
CA LEU A 110 -4.47 -0.36 15.58
C LEU A 110 -3.68 -1.27 16.52
N ASP A 111 -3.29 -2.43 16.02
CA ASP A 111 -2.41 -3.37 16.71
C ASP A 111 -0.92 -3.04 16.45
N ALA A 112 -0.59 -2.64 15.22
CA ALA A 112 0.77 -2.28 14.83
C ALA A 112 0.82 -1.43 13.55
N VAL A 113 1.93 -0.71 13.40
CA VAL A 113 2.32 -0.04 12.16
C VAL A 113 3.65 -0.62 11.71
N VAL A 114 3.66 -1.30 10.58
CA VAL A 114 4.85 -1.98 10.05
C VAL A 114 5.50 -1.11 8.98
N LEU A 115 6.71 -0.62 9.27
CA LEU A 115 7.52 0.09 8.29
C LEU A 115 8.34 -0.91 7.47
N LEU A 116 8.07 -0.97 6.18
CA LEU A 116 8.93 -1.66 5.21
C LEU A 116 10.07 -0.72 4.82
N ASN A 117 11.20 -0.89 5.49
CA ASN A 117 12.39 -0.05 5.30
C ASN A 117 13.21 -0.55 4.11
N LEU A 118 13.56 0.35 3.18
CA LEU A 118 14.31 0.02 1.99
C LEU A 118 15.11 1.23 1.49
N ASP A 119 16.29 0.97 0.93
CA ASP A 119 17.15 2.00 0.34
C ASP A 119 16.49 2.68 -0.88
N LEU A 120 16.73 3.99 -1.04
CA LEU A 120 16.14 4.79 -2.13
C LEU A 120 16.56 4.31 -3.52
N GLY A 121 17.81 3.86 -3.68
CA GLY A 121 18.32 3.36 -4.96
C GLY A 121 17.60 2.06 -5.38
N VAL A 122 17.32 1.18 -4.42
CA VAL A 122 16.55 -0.05 -4.65
C VAL A 122 15.09 0.28 -4.98
N LEU A 123 14.49 1.26 -4.30
CA LEU A 123 13.12 1.72 -4.55
C LEU A 123 12.94 2.22 -5.99
N PHE A 124 13.85 3.07 -6.47
CA PHE A 124 13.79 3.60 -7.84
C PHE A 124 13.83 2.46 -8.87
N LYS A 125 14.75 1.52 -8.72
CA LYS A 125 14.86 0.34 -9.60
C LYS A 125 13.60 -0.53 -9.54
N ARG A 126 13.03 -0.73 -8.35
CA ARG A 126 11.78 -1.50 -8.19
C ARG A 126 10.60 -0.82 -8.89
N LEU A 127 10.49 0.51 -8.79
CA LEU A 127 9.38 1.28 -9.38
C LEU A 127 9.46 1.31 -10.91
N THR A 128 10.61 1.65 -11.47
CA THR A 128 10.81 1.70 -12.93
C THR A 128 10.62 0.32 -13.58
N GLY A 129 10.98 -0.74 -12.86
CA GLY A 129 10.82 -2.13 -13.31
C GLY A 129 9.41 -2.71 -13.10
N ARG A 130 8.52 -2.05 -12.35
CA ARG A 130 7.19 -2.59 -12.02
C ARG A 130 6.33 -2.76 -13.26
N ARG A 131 5.66 -3.92 -13.33
CA ARG A 131 4.65 -4.25 -14.34
C ARG A 131 3.47 -4.91 -13.65
N ILE A 132 2.27 -4.68 -14.20
CA ILE A 132 1.02 -5.24 -13.65
C ILE A 132 0.30 -5.99 -14.74
N CYS A 133 -0.18 -7.18 -14.42
CA CYS A 133 -1.08 -7.92 -15.29
C CYS A 133 -2.44 -7.21 -15.33
N GLN A 134 -2.90 -6.84 -16.53
CA GLN A 134 -4.21 -6.19 -16.72
C GLN A 134 -5.38 -7.09 -16.36
N VAL A 135 -5.19 -8.42 -16.41
CA VAL A 135 -6.26 -9.40 -16.18
C VAL A 135 -6.50 -9.62 -14.69
N CYS A 136 -5.44 -9.88 -13.90
CA CYS A 136 -5.58 -10.29 -12.51
C CYS A 136 -4.94 -9.32 -11.49
N GLY A 137 -4.31 -8.22 -11.95
CA GLY A 137 -3.69 -7.24 -11.07
C GLY A 137 -2.34 -7.67 -10.44
N ARG A 138 -1.87 -8.90 -10.68
CA ARG A 138 -0.59 -9.39 -10.13
C ARG A 138 0.57 -8.49 -10.56
N VAL A 139 1.44 -8.18 -9.61
CA VAL A 139 2.59 -7.30 -9.81
C VAL A 139 3.83 -8.13 -10.12
N PHE A 140 4.58 -7.70 -11.12
CA PHE A 140 5.87 -8.24 -11.54
C PHE A 140 6.92 -7.14 -11.61
N ASN A 141 8.18 -7.54 -11.68
CA ASN A 141 9.29 -6.62 -11.89
C ASN A 141 10.20 -7.15 -12.99
N VAL A 142 10.51 -6.33 -13.98
CA VAL A 142 11.32 -6.74 -15.14
C VAL A 142 12.76 -7.12 -14.76
N TYR A 143 13.26 -6.64 -13.62
CA TYR A 143 14.61 -6.93 -13.16
C TYR A 143 14.71 -8.17 -12.26
N THR A 144 13.62 -8.53 -11.54
CA THR A 144 13.66 -9.57 -10.51
C THR A 144 12.68 -10.72 -10.71
N SER A 145 11.67 -10.56 -11.56
CA SER A 145 10.60 -11.56 -11.75
C SER A 145 10.24 -11.84 -13.21
N SER A 146 11.19 -11.72 -14.12
CA SER A 146 10.97 -11.95 -15.56
C SER A 146 10.50 -13.37 -15.88
N GLN A 147 11.04 -14.39 -15.21
CA GLN A 147 10.61 -15.78 -15.36
C GLN A 147 9.20 -16.00 -14.82
N GLY A 148 8.86 -15.40 -13.69
CA GLY A 148 7.51 -15.43 -13.12
C GLY A 148 6.47 -14.79 -14.02
N ALA A 149 6.81 -13.71 -14.71
CA ALA A 149 5.94 -13.04 -15.66
C ALA A 149 5.65 -13.92 -16.89
N ALA A 150 6.66 -14.62 -17.41
CA ALA A 150 6.52 -15.54 -18.54
C ALA A 150 5.68 -16.80 -18.18
N ALA A 151 5.85 -17.32 -16.97
CA ALA A 151 5.02 -18.42 -16.47
C ALA A 151 3.55 -17.99 -16.29
N HIS A 152 3.34 -16.79 -15.75
CA HIS A 152 2.01 -16.24 -15.52
C HIS A 152 1.20 -15.99 -16.80
N SER A 153 1.85 -15.73 -17.93
CA SER A 153 1.15 -15.59 -19.21
C SER A 153 0.34 -16.85 -19.58
N LYS A 154 0.82 -18.03 -19.20
CA LYS A 154 0.11 -19.30 -19.39
C LYS A 154 -1.12 -19.44 -18.49
N GLU A 155 -1.11 -18.83 -17.30
CA GLU A 155 -2.22 -18.84 -16.35
C GLU A 155 -3.34 -17.87 -16.76
N CYS A 156 -2.98 -16.69 -17.28
CA CYS A 156 -3.93 -15.63 -17.68
C CYS A 156 -4.37 -15.73 -19.15
N GLY A 157 -3.83 -16.66 -19.92
CA GLY A 157 -4.17 -16.89 -21.34
C GLY A 157 -3.67 -15.80 -22.29
N ASP A 158 -4.17 -15.82 -23.52
CA ASP A 158 -3.73 -14.93 -24.62
C ASP A 158 -4.00 -13.44 -24.39
N THR A 159 -4.85 -13.09 -23.42
CA THR A 159 -5.17 -11.71 -23.03
C THR A 159 -4.18 -11.13 -22.02
N HIS A 160 -3.19 -11.94 -21.60
CA HIS A 160 -2.17 -11.49 -20.65
C HIS A 160 -1.39 -10.29 -21.20
N ARG A 161 -1.51 -9.15 -20.52
CA ARG A 161 -0.76 -7.94 -20.80
C ARG A 161 -0.13 -7.41 -19.53
N LEU A 162 1.19 -7.22 -19.56
CA LEU A 162 1.92 -6.50 -18.52
C LEU A 162 2.02 -5.04 -18.91
N ILE A 163 1.47 -4.17 -18.08
CA ILE A 163 1.52 -2.72 -18.27
C ILE A 163 2.32 -2.06 -17.16
N GLN A 164 2.93 -0.94 -17.47
CA GLN A 164 3.50 -0.02 -16.49
C GLN A 164 2.41 0.93 -16.02
N ARG A 165 2.34 1.22 -14.71
CA ARG A 165 1.44 2.24 -14.19
C ARG A 165 1.85 3.63 -14.69
N PRO A 166 0.92 4.58 -14.89
CA PRO A 166 1.26 5.96 -15.23
C PRO A 166 2.15 6.64 -14.18
N ASP A 167 1.98 6.29 -12.90
CA ASP A 167 2.75 6.78 -11.76
C ASP A 167 4.14 6.11 -11.59
N ASP A 168 4.49 5.14 -12.45
CA ASP A 168 5.81 4.49 -12.50
C ASP A 168 6.76 5.10 -13.54
N LYS A 169 6.40 6.22 -14.12
CA LYS A 169 7.30 7.01 -14.98
C LYS A 169 8.35 7.71 -14.11
N GLU A 170 9.59 7.75 -14.55
CA GLU A 170 10.72 8.31 -13.79
C GLU A 170 10.45 9.72 -13.25
N GLU A 171 9.84 10.58 -14.08
CA GLU A 171 9.47 11.96 -13.71
C GLU A 171 8.46 12.02 -12.56
N VAL A 172 7.54 11.05 -12.49
CA VAL A 172 6.52 10.97 -11.44
C VAL A 172 7.09 10.31 -10.18
N ILE A 173 7.95 9.30 -10.35
CA ILE A 173 8.61 8.60 -9.23
C ILE A 173 9.39 9.59 -8.35
N GLY A 174 10.18 10.49 -8.96
CA GLY A 174 10.93 11.51 -8.22
C GLY A 174 10.02 12.32 -7.31
N LYS A 175 8.92 12.84 -7.85
CA LYS A 175 7.93 13.61 -7.08
C LYS A 175 7.25 12.79 -5.99
N CYS A 176 6.92 11.52 -6.26
CA CYS A 176 6.34 10.64 -5.25
C CYS A 176 7.30 10.38 -4.08
N LEU A 177 8.60 10.25 -4.35
CA LEU A 177 9.61 10.07 -3.31
C LEU A 177 9.83 11.37 -2.51
N GLU A 178 9.85 12.53 -3.16
CA GLU A 178 9.90 13.83 -2.47
C GLU A 178 8.70 14.02 -1.53
N VAL A 179 7.49 13.72 -2.00
CA VAL A 179 6.27 13.79 -1.18
C VAL A 179 6.36 12.80 -0.01
N TYR A 180 6.86 11.57 -0.25
CA TYR A 180 7.06 10.59 0.80
C TYR A 180 8.03 11.12 1.89
N GLU A 181 9.20 11.62 1.51
CA GLU A 181 10.19 12.15 2.44
C GLU A 181 9.62 13.32 3.26
N ALA A 182 8.91 14.24 2.60
CA ALA A 182 8.39 15.44 3.25
C ALA A 182 7.17 15.19 4.15
N GLN A 183 6.25 14.31 3.73
CA GLN A 183 4.95 14.18 4.38
C GLN A 183 4.75 12.85 5.10
N THR A 184 5.24 11.74 4.54
CA THR A 184 4.97 10.40 5.06
C THR A 184 6.05 9.91 6.02
N LYS A 185 7.30 10.20 5.75
CA LYS A 185 8.43 9.81 6.62
C LYS A 185 8.31 10.33 8.06
N PRO A 186 7.76 11.53 8.36
CA PRO A 186 7.49 11.97 9.72
C PRO A 186 6.59 11.06 10.54
N LEU A 187 5.75 10.22 9.89
CA LEU A 187 4.92 9.22 10.55
C LEU A 187 5.74 8.17 11.32
N ILE A 188 6.99 7.93 10.93
CA ILE A 188 7.88 7.01 11.61
C ILE A 188 8.02 7.43 13.09
N LYS A 189 8.39 8.69 13.32
CA LYS A 189 8.52 9.24 14.68
C LYS A 189 7.18 9.29 15.41
N TYR A 190 6.09 9.61 14.71
CA TYR A 190 4.75 9.66 15.29
C TYR A 190 4.34 8.28 15.85
N TYR A 191 4.48 7.22 15.07
CA TYR A 191 4.10 5.87 15.49
C TYR A 191 5.14 5.21 16.42
N GLU A 192 6.39 5.62 16.35
CA GLU A 192 7.41 5.25 17.33
C GLU A 192 7.05 5.77 18.73
N ALA A 193 6.69 7.06 18.83
CA ALA A 193 6.25 7.67 20.08
C ALA A 193 4.96 7.03 20.62
N ALA A 194 4.07 6.56 19.75
CA ALA A 194 2.86 5.82 20.13
C ALA A 194 3.13 4.35 20.51
N GLY A 195 4.35 3.84 20.39
CA GLY A 195 4.71 2.44 20.69
C GLY A 195 4.19 1.42 19.68
N LEU A 196 3.61 1.89 18.56
CA LEU A 196 2.98 1.05 17.54
C LEU A 196 3.95 0.64 16.41
N LEU A 197 5.08 1.34 16.24
CA LEU A 197 5.99 1.12 15.12
C LEU A 197 6.73 -0.23 15.23
N ARG A 198 6.79 -0.93 14.11
CA ARG A 198 7.61 -2.13 13.90
C ARG A 198 8.39 -1.95 12.61
N ILE A 199 9.71 -2.01 12.65
CA ILE A 199 10.58 -1.83 11.47
C ILE A 199 10.95 -3.20 10.94
N VAL A 200 10.74 -3.41 9.64
CA VAL A 200 11.11 -4.61 8.89
C VAL A 200 12.01 -4.21 7.74
N ASP A 201 13.15 -4.86 7.63
CA ASP A 201 14.02 -4.73 6.46
C ASP A 201 13.33 -5.37 5.25
N ALA A 202 13.12 -4.58 4.21
CA ALA A 202 12.44 -5.00 2.98
C ALA A 202 13.42 -5.28 1.82
N ASP A 203 14.73 -5.25 2.10
CA ASP A 203 15.77 -5.63 1.12
C ASP A 203 16.11 -7.13 1.21
N ALA A 204 15.08 -7.94 1.10
CA ALA A 204 15.18 -9.39 1.08
C ALA A 204 14.14 -9.96 0.09
N ASP A 205 14.15 -11.28 -0.07
CA ASP A 205 13.10 -11.98 -0.84
C ASP A 205 11.72 -11.85 -0.17
N VAL A 206 10.68 -12.06 -0.96
CA VAL A 206 9.29 -11.82 -0.56
C VAL A 206 8.89 -12.63 0.66
N ASP A 207 9.32 -13.90 0.74
CA ASP A 207 8.95 -14.82 1.83
C ASP A 207 9.69 -14.47 3.13
N THR A 208 10.94 -14.04 3.03
CA THR A 208 11.74 -13.59 4.19
C THR A 208 11.12 -12.31 4.79
N VAL A 209 10.75 -11.34 3.95
CA VAL A 209 10.05 -10.13 4.39
C VAL A 209 8.72 -10.48 5.04
N PHE A 210 7.93 -11.37 4.43
CA PHE A 210 6.65 -11.82 4.98
C PHE A 210 6.80 -12.40 6.38
N LYS A 211 7.72 -13.36 6.57
CA LYS A 211 8.00 -13.96 7.89
C LYS A 211 8.45 -12.92 8.92
N SER A 212 9.19 -11.89 8.49
CA SER A 212 9.62 -10.80 9.36
C SER A 212 8.44 -9.92 9.80
N ILE A 213 7.49 -9.66 8.90
CA ILE A 213 6.24 -8.97 9.23
C ILE A 213 5.42 -9.80 10.23
N GLU A 214 5.24 -11.10 9.98
CA GLU A 214 4.50 -11.98 10.89
C GLU A 214 5.09 -11.96 12.30
N ARG A 215 6.40 -12.04 12.44
CA ARG A 215 7.08 -11.94 13.76
C ARG A 215 6.86 -10.57 14.41
N ALA A 216 6.85 -9.51 13.63
CA ALA A 216 6.69 -8.14 14.12
C ALA A 216 5.28 -7.85 14.64
N VAL A 217 4.24 -8.41 14.01
CA VAL A 217 2.83 -8.20 14.41
C VAL A 217 2.33 -9.19 15.46
N ASN A 218 3.04 -10.30 15.68
CA ASN A 218 2.69 -11.31 16.67
C ASN A 218 3.38 -11.11 18.03
N ARG A 219 4.17 -10.07 18.17
CA ARG A 219 4.79 -9.62 19.44
C ARG A 219 3.82 -8.70 20.18
#